data_e980829d0aad0e92a41592ff7d7eddcb
#
_entry.id   e980829d0aad0e92a41592ff7d7eddcb
#
_cell.length_a   1.000
_cell.length_b   1.000
_cell.length_c   1.000
_cell.angle_alpha   90.00
_cell.angle_beta   90.00
_cell.angle_gamma   90.00
#
_symmetry.space_group_name_H-M   'P 1'
#
loop_
_entity.id
_entity.type
_entity.pdbx_description
1 polymer ?
#
loop_
_entity_poly.entity_id
_entity_poly.type
_entity_poly.pdbx_seq_one_letter_code
_entity_poly.pdbx_strand_id
1 'polypeptide(L)'
;MILKISQIINGSEVAFDYVEETMDSFDLPEGIVIKGRAYEEDGHYVVEGSYRTVLKLECVRCLAEITPIIQGEFSGRFLNPKDYAKFIDSLKPEEEFGELHFEEAVANEINISELVREYVILDLSEYESCLPECKDASEVEKYSKEDIDPRWQQLLEIKI
;
A
#
# COMPACT_ATOMS: atom_id res chain seq x y z
N MET A 1 7.85 -12.27 4.65
CA MET A 1 8.07 -12.95 5.98
C MET A 1 6.73 -13.40 6.54
N ILE A 2 6.68 -14.63 7.07
CA ILE A 2 5.49 -15.19 7.72
C ILE A 2 5.78 -15.34 9.22
N LEU A 3 4.90 -14.80 10.05
CA LEU A 3 4.96 -14.85 11.50
C LEU A 3 3.87 -15.78 12.05
N LYS A 4 4.24 -16.75 12.88
CA LYS A 4 3.25 -17.62 13.52
C LYS A 4 2.72 -16.98 14.80
N ILE A 5 1.41 -17.01 15.00
CA ILE A 5 0.77 -16.53 16.22
C ILE A 5 1.42 -17.16 17.47
N SER A 6 1.82 -18.44 17.39
CA SER A 6 2.49 -19.13 18.49
C SER A 6 3.81 -18.48 18.96
N GLN A 7 4.39 -17.60 18.17
CA GLN A 7 5.60 -16.86 18.52
C GLN A 7 5.29 -15.57 19.34
N ILE A 8 4.05 -15.10 19.29
CA ILE A 8 3.58 -13.87 19.95
C ILE A 8 2.97 -14.19 21.34
N ILE A 9 2.94 -15.45 21.78
CA ILE A 9 2.23 -15.91 22.98
C ILE A 9 2.86 -15.34 24.26
N ASN A 10 1.98 -15.04 25.23
CA ASN A 10 2.26 -14.63 26.61
C ASN A 10 2.83 -13.21 26.79
N GLY A 11 2.32 -12.23 26.05
CA GLY A 11 2.71 -10.84 26.23
C GLY A 11 4.14 -10.56 25.76
N SER A 12 4.74 -11.46 24.97
CA SER A 12 6.04 -11.23 24.35
C SER A 12 5.86 -10.46 23.05
N GLU A 13 6.60 -9.37 22.92
CA GLU A 13 6.74 -8.62 21.68
C GLU A 13 7.76 -9.33 20.78
N VAL A 14 7.45 -9.53 19.52
CA VAL A 14 8.36 -10.07 18.50
C VAL A 14 8.76 -8.92 17.57
N ALA A 15 9.99 -8.43 17.76
CA ALA A 15 10.56 -7.41 16.85
C ALA A 15 11.13 -8.09 15.60
N PHE A 16 11.04 -7.39 14.46
CA PHE A 16 11.62 -7.82 13.18
C PHE A 16 12.27 -6.65 12.45
N ASP A 17 13.40 -6.92 11.79
CA ASP A 17 14.15 -6.00 10.94
C ASP A 17 14.80 -6.82 9.83
N TYR A 18 14.31 -6.67 8.60
CA TYR A 18 14.79 -7.47 7.47
C TYR A 18 14.62 -6.73 6.14
N VAL A 19 15.33 -7.21 5.14
CA VAL A 19 15.17 -6.79 3.75
C VAL A 19 14.53 -7.91 2.96
N GLU A 20 13.48 -7.61 2.22
CA GLU A 20 12.86 -8.52 1.26
C GLU A 20 13.28 -8.09 -0.15
N GLU A 21 13.90 -9.01 -0.89
CA GLU A 21 14.50 -8.69 -2.18
C GLU A 21 13.45 -8.57 -3.30
N THR A 22 12.33 -9.26 -3.15
CA THR A 22 11.28 -9.30 -4.16
C THR A 22 9.90 -9.20 -3.52
N MET A 23 9.00 -8.50 -4.17
CA MET A 23 7.60 -8.39 -3.77
C MET A 23 6.74 -8.45 -5.03
N ASP A 24 5.66 -9.23 -4.99
CA ASP A 24 4.77 -9.40 -6.13
C ASP A 24 4.24 -8.05 -6.63
N SER A 25 4.24 -7.86 -7.95
CA SER A 25 3.79 -6.67 -8.66
C SER A 25 4.73 -5.46 -8.64
N PHE A 26 5.90 -5.53 -7.98
CA PHE A 26 6.85 -4.44 -7.93
C PHE A 26 8.24 -4.83 -8.44
N ASP A 27 8.88 -3.92 -9.18
CA ASP A 27 10.30 -4.00 -9.48
C ASP A 27 11.08 -3.21 -8.40
N LEU A 28 11.81 -3.96 -7.56
CA LEU A 28 12.51 -3.46 -6.37
C LEU A 28 14.02 -3.59 -6.59
N PRO A 29 14.69 -2.62 -7.21
CA PRO A 29 16.12 -2.72 -7.52
C PRO A 29 17.02 -2.84 -6.29
N GLU A 30 16.55 -2.38 -5.13
CA GLU A 30 17.28 -2.40 -3.85
C GLU A 30 16.57 -3.22 -2.77
N GLY A 31 15.47 -3.91 -3.14
CA GLY A 31 14.60 -4.56 -2.17
C GLY A 31 13.80 -3.57 -1.30
N ILE A 32 13.09 -4.10 -0.33
CA ILE A 32 12.31 -3.31 0.64
C ILE A 32 12.80 -3.60 2.05
N VAL A 33 13.16 -2.55 2.78
CA VAL A 33 13.52 -2.61 4.20
C VAL A 33 12.25 -2.55 5.02
N ILE A 34 12.02 -3.53 5.88
CA ILE A 34 10.83 -3.65 6.72
C ILE A 34 11.28 -3.79 8.17
N LYS A 35 10.77 -2.91 9.05
CA LYS A 35 11.06 -2.92 10.48
C LYS A 35 9.77 -2.78 11.25
N GLY A 36 9.63 -3.56 12.32
CA GLY A 36 8.42 -3.48 13.11
C GLY A 36 8.40 -4.43 14.28
N ARG A 37 7.22 -4.59 14.83
CA ARG A 37 6.95 -5.48 15.94
C ARG A 37 5.56 -6.09 15.83
N ALA A 38 5.41 -7.23 16.45
CA ALA A 38 4.12 -7.91 16.61
C ALA A 38 3.92 -8.27 18.08
N TYR A 39 2.71 -8.04 18.59
CA TYR A 39 2.34 -8.31 19.98
C TYR A 39 0.85 -8.67 20.09
N GLU A 40 0.47 -9.21 21.24
CA GLU A 40 -0.92 -9.52 21.57
C GLU A 40 -1.50 -8.40 22.47
N GLU A 41 -2.67 -7.90 22.12
CA GLU A 41 -3.41 -6.90 22.85
C GLU A 41 -4.90 -7.27 22.88
N ASP A 42 -5.49 -7.36 24.04
CA ASP A 42 -6.94 -7.62 24.22
C ASP A 42 -7.49 -8.81 23.42
N GLY A 43 -6.68 -9.86 23.26
CA GLY A 43 -7.08 -11.09 22.58
C GLY A 43 -6.98 -11.05 21.05
N HIS A 44 -6.38 -10.01 20.50
CA HIS A 44 -6.03 -9.93 19.08
C HIS A 44 -4.52 -9.67 18.89
N TYR A 45 -4.03 -9.89 17.68
CA TYR A 45 -2.62 -9.73 17.35
C TYR A 45 -2.45 -8.44 16.55
N VAL A 46 -1.57 -7.58 17.03
CA VAL A 46 -1.21 -6.33 16.37
C VAL A 46 0.17 -6.48 15.72
N VAL A 47 0.27 -6.08 14.47
CA VAL A 47 1.53 -5.96 13.74
C VAL A 47 1.65 -4.51 13.29
N GLU A 48 2.73 -3.86 13.65
CA GLU A 48 2.97 -2.47 13.26
C GLU A 48 4.44 -2.23 12.95
N GLY A 49 4.70 -1.26 12.09
CA GLY A 49 6.07 -0.95 11.71
C GLY A 49 6.19 0.11 10.64
N SER A 50 7.34 0.13 10.00
CA SER A 50 7.66 1.02 8.90
C SER A 50 8.36 0.28 7.78
N TYR A 51 8.24 0.80 6.58
CA TYR A 51 8.95 0.28 5.42
C TYR A 51 9.55 1.40 4.60
N ARG A 52 10.56 1.04 3.80
CA ARG A 52 11.17 1.93 2.83
C ARG A 52 11.69 1.12 1.65
N THR A 53 11.41 1.59 0.44
CA THR A 53 11.88 0.99 -0.80
C THR A 53 12.10 2.03 -1.89
N VAL A 54 12.80 1.62 -2.93
CA VAL A 54 12.90 2.33 -4.22
C VAL A 54 12.16 1.49 -5.24
N LEU A 55 11.18 2.07 -5.92
CA LEU A 55 10.47 1.40 -7.00
C LEU A 55 11.01 1.84 -8.35
N LYS A 56 11.06 0.91 -9.29
CA LYS A 56 11.34 1.20 -10.68
C LYS A 56 10.03 1.30 -11.45
N LEU A 57 9.69 2.51 -11.92
CA LEU A 57 8.42 2.82 -12.57
C LEU A 57 8.64 3.62 -13.85
N GLU A 58 7.58 3.78 -14.62
CA GLU A 58 7.55 4.68 -15.77
C GLU A 58 6.76 5.95 -15.43
N CYS A 59 7.30 7.09 -15.84
CA CYS A 59 6.58 8.37 -15.72
C CYS A 59 5.30 8.34 -16.56
N VAL A 60 4.15 8.62 -15.96
CA VAL A 60 2.85 8.60 -16.67
C VAL A 60 2.73 9.66 -17.77
N ARG A 61 3.62 10.67 -17.81
CA ARG A 61 3.60 11.76 -18.80
C ARG A 61 4.52 11.53 -19.97
N CYS A 62 5.77 11.11 -19.74
CA CYS A 62 6.80 11.01 -20.79
C CYS A 62 7.37 9.60 -20.97
N LEU A 63 6.85 8.61 -20.20
CA LEU A 63 7.26 7.20 -20.23
C LEU A 63 8.75 6.96 -19.90
N ALA A 64 9.47 7.98 -19.42
CA ALA A 64 10.82 7.80 -18.96
C ALA A 64 10.85 7.02 -17.65
N GLU A 65 11.87 6.19 -17.48
CA GLU A 65 12.09 5.45 -16.23
C GLU A 65 12.36 6.41 -15.07
N ILE A 66 11.67 6.20 -13.96
CA ILE A 66 11.81 6.92 -12.70
C ILE A 66 11.98 5.95 -11.53
N THR A 67 12.64 6.41 -10.49
CA THR A 67 12.92 5.61 -9.29
C THR A 67 12.48 6.36 -8.03
N PRO A 68 11.16 6.47 -7.79
CA PRO A 68 10.66 7.12 -6.58
C PRO A 68 11.01 6.30 -5.34
N ILE A 69 11.25 7.02 -4.24
CA ILE A 69 11.39 6.42 -2.92
C ILE A 69 10.01 6.40 -2.29
N ILE A 70 9.55 5.20 -1.93
CA ILE A 70 8.29 4.99 -1.21
C ILE A 70 8.64 4.57 0.22
N GLN A 71 8.02 5.22 1.18
CA GLN A 71 8.21 4.91 2.60
C GLN A 71 6.94 5.25 3.36
N GLY A 72 6.62 4.44 4.35
CA GLY A 72 5.42 4.62 5.16
C GLY A 72 5.45 3.81 6.43
N GLU A 73 4.37 3.92 7.18
CA GLU A 73 4.08 3.10 8.34
C GLU A 73 2.96 2.13 7.99
N PHE A 74 2.96 0.97 8.61
CA PHE A 74 1.90 -0.02 8.44
C PHE A 74 1.41 -0.52 9.79
N SER A 75 0.15 -0.91 9.86
CA SER A 75 -0.46 -1.51 11.03
C SER A 75 -1.57 -2.47 10.61
N GLY A 76 -1.57 -3.68 11.15
CA GLY A 76 -2.62 -4.67 10.93
C GLY A 76 -3.07 -5.27 12.25
N ARG A 77 -4.35 -5.62 12.34
CA ARG A 77 -4.96 -6.30 13.49
C ARG A 77 -5.51 -7.64 13.05
N PHE A 78 -5.07 -8.70 13.70
CA PHE A 78 -5.38 -10.05 13.30
C PHE A 78 -6.06 -10.84 14.42
N LEU A 79 -7.00 -11.68 14.03
CA LEU A 79 -7.61 -12.68 14.90
C LEU A 79 -7.20 -14.08 14.43
N ASN A 80 -7.10 -15.01 15.36
CA ASN A 80 -6.98 -16.41 14.95
C ASN A 80 -8.27 -16.88 14.24
N PRO A 81 -8.24 -17.94 13.42
CA PRO A 81 -9.38 -18.34 12.59
C PRO A 81 -10.67 -18.56 13.37
N LYS A 82 -10.57 -19.07 14.59
CA LYS A 82 -11.75 -19.36 15.43
C LYS A 82 -12.43 -18.08 15.94
N ASP A 83 -11.63 -17.10 16.35
CA ASP A 83 -12.18 -15.85 16.88
C ASP A 83 -12.58 -14.89 15.75
N TYR A 84 -11.90 -14.97 14.59
CA TYR A 84 -12.31 -14.29 13.37
C TYR A 84 -13.70 -14.76 12.89
N ALA A 85 -13.96 -16.06 12.87
CA ALA A 85 -15.27 -16.58 12.52
C ALA A 85 -16.38 -16.03 13.45
N LYS A 86 -16.13 -15.98 14.77
CA LYS A 86 -17.08 -15.38 15.73
C LYS A 86 -17.28 -13.88 15.51
N PHE A 87 -16.19 -13.18 15.18
CA PHE A 87 -16.23 -11.75 14.87
C PHE A 87 -17.14 -11.50 13.66
N ILE A 88 -16.94 -12.21 12.56
CA ILE A 88 -17.78 -12.11 11.35
C ILE A 88 -19.25 -12.43 11.66
N ASP A 89 -19.52 -13.49 12.43
CA ASP A 89 -20.89 -13.85 12.83
C ASP A 89 -21.57 -12.78 13.71
N SER A 90 -20.80 -11.97 14.40
CA SER A 90 -21.28 -10.89 15.27
C SER A 90 -21.56 -9.57 14.54
N LEU A 91 -21.00 -9.39 13.33
CA LEU A 91 -21.20 -8.18 12.54
C LEU A 91 -22.64 -8.06 12.07
N LYS A 92 -23.25 -6.92 12.32
CA LYS A 92 -24.53 -6.57 11.70
C LYS A 92 -24.30 -5.96 10.33
N PRO A 93 -25.24 -6.13 9.38
CA PRO A 93 -25.11 -5.57 8.03
C PRO A 93 -24.87 -4.05 7.97
N GLU A 94 -25.25 -3.35 9.03
CA GLU A 94 -25.08 -1.89 9.16
C GLU A 94 -23.70 -1.49 9.73
N GLU A 95 -22.94 -2.46 10.27
CA GLU A 95 -21.66 -2.25 10.95
C GLU A 95 -20.45 -2.72 10.09
N GLU A 96 -20.68 -3.07 8.82
CA GLU A 96 -19.63 -3.54 7.90
C GLU A 96 -18.44 -2.56 7.73
N PHE A 97 -18.62 -1.30 8.13
CA PHE A 97 -17.62 -0.24 8.08
C PHE A 97 -17.26 0.32 9.46
N GLY A 98 -17.41 -0.49 10.53
CA GLY A 98 -17.02 -0.11 11.87
C GLY A 98 -15.53 0.21 12.01
N GLU A 99 -15.18 1.03 13.02
CA GLU A 99 -13.81 1.53 13.26
C GLU A 99 -12.76 0.43 13.55
N LEU A 100 -13.15 -0.80 13.84
CA LEU A 100 -12.27 -1.94 14.14
C LEU A 100 -12.33 -2.96 13.00
N HIS A 101 -11.35 -2.91 12.14
CA HIS A 101 -11.15 -3.92 11.09
C HIS A 101 -10.15 -4.97 11.58
N PHE A 102 -10.58 -6.24 11.59
CA PHE A 102 -9.71 -7.37 11.88
C PHE A 102 -9.55 -8.22 10.63
N GLU A 103 -8.35 -8.74 10.45
CA GLU A 103 -8.03 -9.72 9.43
C GLU A 103 -7.89 -11.11 10.03
N GLU A 104 -8.10 -12.13 9.23
CA GLU A 104 -7.88 -13.51 9.64
C GLU A 104 -6.39 -13.85 9.56
N ALA A 105 -5.82 -14.32 10.66
CA ALA A 105 -4.53 -14.98 10.62
C ALA A 105 -4.69 -16.41 10.09
N VAL A 106 -4.70 -16.56 8.77
CA VAL A 106 -4.95 -17.82 8.06
C VAL A 106 -3.96 -18.89 8.52
N ALA A 107 -4.46 -20.06 8.88
CA ALA A 107 -3.66 -21.16 9.44
C ALA A 107 -2.83 -20.78 10.70
N ASN A 108 -3.24 -19.75 11.46
CA ASN A 108 -2.50 -19.16 12.56
C ASN A 108 -1.17 -18.52 12.15
N GLU A 109 -1.09 -18.01 10.94
CA GLU A 109 0.06 -17.31 10.38
C GLU A 109 -0.35 -15.90 9.91
N ILE A 110 0.53 -14.93 10.13
CA ILE A 110 0.38 -13.56 9.67
C ILE A 110 1.43 -13.32 8.59
N ASN A 111 1.00 -12.93 7.40
CA ASN A 111 1.89 -12.63 6.28
C ASN A 111 2.25 -11.14 6.29
N ILE A 112 3.40 -10.80 6.89
CA ILE A 112 3.88 -9.42 6.99
C ILE A 112 4.22 -8.85 5.60
N SER A 113 4.74 -9.66 4.68
CA SER A 113 5.05 -9.21 3.32
C SER A 113 3.80 -8.76 2.56
N GLU A 114 2.69 -9.48 2.72
CA GLU A 114 1.42 -9.11 2.08
C GLU A 114 0.83 -7.85 2.71
N LEU A 115 0.83 -7.75 4.04
CA LEU A 115 0.41 -6.54 4.74
C LEU A 115 1.20 -5.31 4.26
N VAL A 116 2.53 -5.39 4.20
CA VAL A 116 3.37 -4.29 3.73
C VAL A 116 3.11 -3.99 2.25
N ARG A 117 2.90 -5.01 1.42
CA ARG A 117 2.56 -4.84 0.00
C ARG A 117 1.30 -3.99 -0.19
N GLU A 118 0.27 -4.22 0.60
CA GLU A 118 -0.96 -3.43 0.56
C GLU A 118 -0.70 -1.95 0.89
N TYR A 119 0.12 -1.67 1.91
CA TYR A 119 0.50 -0.31 2.25
C TYR A 119 1.36 0.36 1.18
N VAL A 120 2.30 -0.38 0.53
CA VAL A 120 3.06 0.15 -0.61
C VAL A 120 2.13 0.56 -1.75
N ILE A 121 1.07 -0.23 -2.03
CA ILE A 121 0.07 0.11 -3.05
C ILE A 121 -0.69 1.39 -2.67
N LEU A 122 -1.07 1.54 -1.40
CA LEU A 122 -1.81 2.71 -0.92
C LEU A 122 -0.97 3.99 -0.91
N ASP A 123 0.33 3.87 -0.60
CA ASP A 123 1.25 5.01 -0.55
C ASP A 123 1.81 5.39 -1.93
N LEU A 124 1.63 4.51 -2.93
CA LEU A 124 2.03 4.80 -4.31
C LEU A 124 1.02 5.76 -4.95
N SER A 125 1.54 6.87 -5.49
CA SER A 125 0.70 7.80 -6.26
C SER A 125 0.21 7.13 -7.55
N GLU A 126 -1.07 7.32 -7.89
CA GLU A 126 -1.63 6.86 -9.17
C GLU A 126 -0.96 7.52 -10.39
N TYR A 127 -0.32 8.68 -10.20
CA TYR A 127 0.26 9.51 -11.26
C TYR A 127 1.73 9.84 -10.99
N GLU A 128 2.55 8.79 -10.81
CA GLU A 128 3.99 8.97 -10.65
C GLU A 128 4.61 9.62 -11.89
N SER A 129 5.31 10.73 -11.68
CA SER A 129 5.90 11.52 -12.76
C SER A 129 7.28 12.04 -12.40
N CYS A 130 8.05 12.44 -13.45
CA CYS A 130 9.31 13.12 -13.23
C CYS A 130 9.10 14.40 -12.42
N LEU A 131 9.95 14.62 -11.42
CA LEU A 131 9.98 15.84 -10.62
C LEU A 131 11.34 16.53 -10.79
N PRO A 132 11.38 17.88 -10.88
CA PRO A 132 10.24 18.81 -10.99
C PRO A 132 9.61 18.85 -12.39
N GLU A 133 10.31 18.39 -13.43
CA GLU A 133 9.89 18.43 -14.84
C GLU A 133 10.20 17.11 -15.52
N CYS A 134 9.46 16.77 -16.59
CA CYS A 134 9.71 15.59 -17.37
C CYS A 134 11.08 15.67 -18.06
N LYS A 135 11.84 14.57 -18.03
CA LYS A 135 13.15 14.44 -18.66
C LYS A 135 13.06 14.59 -20.19
N ASP A 136 11.94 14.20 -20.79
CA ASP A 136 11.64 14.35 -22.20
C ASP A 136 10.35 15.17 -22.39
N ALA A 137 10.51 16.50 -22.36
CA ALA A 137 9.40 17.42 -22.60
C ALA A 137 8.86 17.30 -24.03
N SER A 138 9.68 16.87 -25.01
CA SER A 138 9.28 16.78 -26.41
C SER A 138 8.18 15.73 -26.64
N GLU A 139 8.18 14.65 -25.88
CA GLU A 139 7.09 13.65 -25.93
C GLU A 139 5.77 14.22 -25.38
N VAL A 140 5.85 15.02 -24.32
CA VAL A 140 4.67 15.65 -23.73
C VAL A 140 4.07 16.71 -24.64
N GLU A 141 4.92 17.51 -25.30
CA GLU A 141 4.51 18.57 -26.22
C GLU A 141 3.74 18.05 -27.44
N LYS A 142 4.05 16.84 -27.94
CA LYS A 142 3.28 16.21 -29.02
C LYS A 142 1.80 16.07 -28.74
N TYR A 143 1.43 15.99 -27.47
CA TYR A 143 0.04 15.81 -27.02
C TYR A 143 -0.58 17.08 -26.44
N SER A 144 0.23 18.11 -26.23
CA SER A 144 -0.23 19.44 -25.76
C SER A 144 -0.76 20.26 -26.93
N LYS A 145 -1.83 19.80 -27.56
CA LYS A 145 -2.49 20.61 -28.62
C LYS A 145 -3.32 21.70 -27.94
N GLU A 146 -3.03 22.94 -28.29
CA GLU A 146 -3.83 24.11 -27.91
C GLU A 146 -5.17 24.19 -28.68
N ASP A 147 -5.37 23.33 -29.67
CA ASP A 147 -6.59 23.36 -30.49
C ASP A 147 -7.79 22.83 -29.70
N ILE A 148 -8.67 23.74 -29.35
CA ILE A 148 -9.96 23.40 -28.76
C ILE A 148 -10.79 22.64 -29.78
N ASP A 149 -11.27 21.46 -29.44
CA ASP A 149 -12.20 20.70 -30.29
C ASP A 149 -13.37 21.61 -30.72
N PRO A 150 -13.65 21.74 -32.04
CA PRO A 150 -14.72 22.60 -32.54
C PRO A 150 -16.07 22.42 -31.87
N ARG A 151 -16.34 21.24 -31.33
CA ARG A 151 -17.57 20.93 -30.58
C ARG A 151 -17.68 21.72 -29.26
N TRP A 152 -16.55 22.14 -28.68
CA TRP A 152 -16.50 22.89 -27.43
C TRP A 152 -16.41 24.38 -27.62
N GLN A 153 -16.14 24.87 -28.85
CA GLN A 153 -16.07 26.32 -29.15
C GLN A 153 -17.33 27.07 -28.76
N GLN A 154 -18.50 26.47 -28.96
CA GLN A 154 -19.78 27.08 -28.61
C GLN A 154 -19.95 27.31 -27.10
N LEU A 155 -19.26 26.52 -26.25
CA LEU A 155 -19.31 26.72 -24.80
C LEU A 155 -18.50 27.93 -24.32
N LEU A 156 -17.49 28.36 -25.08
CA LEU A 156 -16.69 29.54 -24.77
C LEU A 156 -17.49 30.86 -24.94
N GLU A 157 -18.57 30.83 -25.68
CA GLU A 157 -19.45 32.00 -25.92
C GLU A 157 -20.48 32.19 -24.82
N ILE A 158 -20.64 31.25 -23.92
CA ILE A 158 -21.58 31.31 -22.78
C ILE A 158 -20.96 32.23 -21.71
N LYS A 159 -21.49 33.44 -21.64
CA LYS A 159 -21.21 34.39 -20.54
C LYS A 159 -22.10 34.00 -19.35
N ILE A 160 -21.47 33.64 -18.24
CA ILE A 160 -22.12 33.46 -16.93
C ILE A 160 -22.29 34.82 -16.28
#